data_2feb8baa44bfb76563fd3ed9ad58e83c
#
_entry.id   2feb8baa44bfb76563fd3ed9ad58e83c
#
_cell.length_a   1.000
_cell.length_b   1.000
_cell.length_c   1.000
_cell.angle_alpha   90.00
_cell.angle_beta   90.00
_cell.angle_gamma   90.00
#
_symmetry.space_group_name_H-M   'P 1'
#
loop_
_entity.id
_entity.type
_entity.pdbx_description
1 polymer ?
#
loop_
_entity_poly.entity_id
_entity_poly.type
_entity_poly.pdbx_seq_one_letter_code
_entity_poly.pdbx_strand_id
1 'polypeptide(L)'
;MRILSWDIEASNLSADFGIVLCVGFKEVGVGKPEVFNILDYAKDGDLIRAEKHLLKAVAERLLDCDVWLTHFGTWYDITFVNTRLLYHKLPVIPPSFPHIDTWKIAKNRLKLRNNRLNTVSEFLKTKSAKNAIKPEQWIRALGGHRPSMQYIVEHCRLDVVVLEQAYLRLRPLILDHPNKGLIDGRGGCSVCGSQKLHRRGYHVTRTRKYRRLQCQKCGAWSKESKPCEVANHAVATDGSTAQKPRKRY
;
A
#
# COMPACT_ATOMS: atom_id res chain seq x y z
N MET A 1 12.10 -5.95 -6.45
CA MET A 1 10.81 -5.67 -5.75
C MET A 1 9.88 -4.95 -6.71
N ARG A 2 8.79 -5.60 -7.06
CA ARG A 2 7.71 -5.11 -7.91
C ARG A 2 6.59 -4.58 -7.01
N ILE A 3 6.30 -3.29 -7.07
CA ILE A 3 5.20 -2.65 -6.32
C ILE A 3 4.07 -2.41 -7.29
N LEU A 4 2.89 -2.96 -7.01
CA LEU A 4 1.70 -2.82 -7.82
C LEU A 4 0.75 -1.81 -7.19
N SER A 5 0.61 -0.63 -7.81
CA SER A 5 -0.46 0.33 -7.51
C SER A 5 -1.76 -0.22 -8.09
N TRP A 6 -2.81 -0.26 -7.28
CA TRP A 6 -4.10 -0.74 -7.73
C TRP A 6 -5.26 -0.06 -6.99
N ASP A 7 -6.41 -0.02 -7.63
CA ASP A 7 -7.62 0.67 -7.19
C ASP A 7 -8.83 0.01 -7.83
N ILE A 8 -9.99 0.01 -7.16
CA ILE A 8 -11.24 -0.55 -7.69
C ILE A 8 -12.29 0.52 -7.90
N GLU A 9 -13.16 0.26 -8.87
CA GLU A 9 -14.42 0.96 -9.00
C GLU A 9 -15.56 -0.05 -8.85
N ALA A 10 -16.45 0.21 -7.92
CA ALA A 10 -17.56 -0.69 -7.59
C ALA A 10 -18.91 0.01 -7.70
N SER A 11 -19.97 -0.75 -7.91
CA SER A 11 -21.32 -0.23 -8.09
C SER A 11 -21.97 0.29 -6.81
N ASN A 12 -21.40 -0.05 -5.65
CA ASN A 12 -21.87 0.37 -4.33
C ASN A 12 -20.69 0.45 -3.37
N LEU A 13 -20.83 1.19 -2.26
CA LEU A 13 -19.84 1.25 -1.20
C LEU A 13 -19.80 -0.02 -0.34
N SER A 14 -20.89 -0.77 -0.31
CA SER A 14 -21.04 -2.03 0.43
C SER A 14 -20.93 -3.22 -0.51
N ALA A 15 -20.04 -4.16 -0.23
CA ALA A 15 -19.73 -5.30 -1.11
C ALA A 15 -20.83 -6.39 -1.13
N ASP A 16 -21.73 -6.40 -0.15
CA ASP A 16 -22.91 -7.29 -0.10
C ASP A 16 -24.00 -6.86 -1.10
N PHE A 17 -24.05 -5.58 -1.43
CA PHE A 17 -24.98 -5.01 -2.43
C PHE A 17 -24.31 -4.62 -3.74
N GLY A 18 -22.98 -4.47 -3.73
CA GLY A 18 -22.23 -4.01 -4.89
C GLY A 18 -21.48 -5.12 -5.61
N ILE A 19 -21.10 -4.82 -6.84
CA ILE A 19 -20.18 -5.63 -7.66
C ILE A 19 -18.99 -4.80 -8.09
N VAL A 20 -17.87 -5.44 -8.33
CA VAL A 20 -16.67 -4.80 -8.90
C VAL A 20 -16.91 -4.54 -10.39
N LEU A 21 -16.81 -3.29 -10.80
CA LEU A 21 -16.97 -2.87 -12.20
C LEU A 21 -15.67 -2.89 -12.96
N CYS A 22 -14.62 -2.35 -12.37
CA CYS A 22 -13.28 -2.44 -12.93
C CYS A 22 -12.21 -2.34 -11.84
N VAL A 23 -11.01 -2.79 -12.18
CA VAL A 23 -9.82 -2.72 -11.34
C VAL A 23 -8.64 -2.20 -12.17
N GLY A 24 -8.06 -1.11 -11.72
CA GLY A 24 -6.88 -0.52 -12.31
C GLY A 24 -5.59 -1.03 -11.68
N PHE A 25 -4.55 -1.19 -12.50
CA PHE A 25 -3.24 -1.63 -12.06
C PHE A 25 -2.14 -0.78 -12.70
N LYS A 26 -1.09 -0.50 -11.95
CA LYS A 26 0.11 0.18 -12.44
C LYS A 26 1.34 -0.28 -11.65
N GLU A 27 2.27 -0.94 -12.30
CA GLU A 27 3.54 -1.23 -11.66
C GLU A 27 4.37 0.05 -11.49
N VAL A 28 4.86 0.32 -10.28
CA VAL A 28 5.56 1.55 -9.93
C VAL A 28 6.87 1.68 -10.71
N GLY A 29 6.98 2.75 -11.49
CA GLY A 29 8.17 3.06 -12.30
C GLY A 29 8.26 2.30 -13.62
N VAL A 30 7.29 1.45 -13.97
CA VAL A 30 7.34 0.59 -15.16
C VAL A 30 6.01 0.62 -15.92
N GLY A 31 6.08 0.66 -17.24
CA GLY A 31 4.94 0.44 -18.13
C GLY A 31 3.82 1.47 -18.05
N LYS A 32 2.73 1.14 -18.71
CA LYS A 32 1.47 1.90 -18.72
C LYS A 32 0.48 1.28 -17.74
N PRO A 33 -0.50 2.03 -17.22
CA PRO A 33 -1.59 1.47 -16.43
C PRO A 33 -2.47 0.55 -17.30
N GLU A 34 -2.93 -0.53 -16.72
CA GLU A 34 -3.91 -1.46 -17.29
C GLU A 34 -5.18 -1.44 -16.46
N VAL A 35 -6.33 -1.73 -17.05
CA VAL A 35 -7.60 -1.81 -16.33
C VAL A 35 -8.36 -3.02 -16.83
N PHE A 36 -8.77 -3.89 -15.91
CA PHE A 36 -9.70 -4.99 -16.17
C PHE A 36 -11.10 -4.50 -15.88
N ASN A 37 -12.03 -4.67 -16.77
CA ASN A 37 -13.42 -4.25 -16.58
C ASN A 37 -14.41 -5.39 -16.79
N ILE A 38 -15.55 -5.30 -16.10
CA ILE A 38 -16.56 -6.38 -16.06
C ILE A 38 -17.17 -6.66 -17.43
N LEU A 39 -17.32 -5.65 -18.30
CA LEU A 39 -17.95 -5.83 -19.62
C LEU A 39 -17.06 -6.63 -20.60
N ASP A 40 -15.76 -6.78 -20.31
CA ASP A 40 -14.88 -7.64 -21.10
C ASP A 40 -15.20 -9.15 -20.86
N TYR A 41 -15.87 -9.45 -19.74
CA TYR A 41 -16.25 -10.79 -19.31
C TYR A 41 -17.76 -11.09 -19.48
N ALA A 42 -18.59 -10.06 -19.72
CA ALA A 42 -20.04 -10.16 -19.82
C ALA A 42 -20.48 -10.55 -21.26
N LYS A 43 -20.21 -11.79 -21.66
CA LYS A 43 -20.55 -12.28 -23.01
C LYS A 43 -22.04 -12.48 -23.23
N ASP A 44 -22.77 -12.82 -22.16
CA ASP A 44 -24.20 -13.17 -22.13
C ASP A 44 -25.06 -12.14 -21.39
N GLY A 45 -24.47 -11.02 -20.96
CA GLY A 45 -25.14 -9.98 -20.18
C GLY A 45 -25.27 -10.28 -18.70
N ASP A 46 -24.87 -11.46 -18.22
CA ASP A 46 -24.85 -11.80 -16.77
C ASP A 46 -23.65 -11.16 -16.08
N LEU A 47 -23.88 -10.04 -15.41
CA LEU A 47 -22.85 -9.29 -14.68
C LEU A 47 -22.33 -10.06 -13.47
N ILE A 48 -23.14 -10.90 -12.82
CA ILE A 48 -22.67 -11.67 -11.64
C ILE A 48 -21.67 -12.74 -12.10
N ARG A 49 -21.96 -13.41 -13.20
CA ARG A 49 -21.04 -14.37 -13.79
C ARG A 49 -19.77 -13.68 -14.33
N ALA A 50 -19.94 -12.52 -14.97
CA ALA A 50 -18.83 -11.71 -15.46
C ALA A 50 -17.90 -11.25 -14.33
N GLU A 51 -18.46 -10.80 -13.19
CA GLU A 51 -17.67 -10.43 -12.01
C GLU A 51 -16.82 -11.60 -11.51
N LYS A 52 -17.35 -12.82 -11.49
CA LYS A 52 -16.58 -14.00 -11.08
C LYS A 52 -15.33 -14.19 -11.93
N HIS A 53 -15.44 -14.01 -13.25
CA HIS A 53 -14.30 -14.13 -14.16
C HIS A 53 -13.33 -12.95 -14.02
N LEU A 54 -13.84 -11.73 -13.86
CA LEU A 54 -13.04 -10.56 -13.57
C LEU A 54 -12.22 -10.75 -12.29
N LEU A 55 -12.87 -11.16 -11.19
CA LEU A 55 -12.21 -11.35 -9.90
C LEU A 55 -11.14 -12.45 -9.92
N LYS A 56 -11.32 -13.50 -10.72
CA LYS A 56 -10.29 -14.52 -10.91
C LYS A 56 -9.04 -13.90 -11.53
N ALA A 57 -9.19 -13.15 -12.63
CA ALA A 57 -8.07 -12.46 -13.29
C ALA A 57 -7.44 -11.41 -12.37
N VAL A 58 -8.24 -10.67 -11.60
CA VAL A 58 -7.78 -9.69 -10.61
C VAL A 58 -6.95 -10.37 -9.52
N ALA A 59 -7.40 -11.48 -8.95
CA ALA A 59 -6.65 -12.19 -7.91
C ALA A 59 -5.31 -12.72 -8.45
N GLU A 60 -5.27 -13.29 -9.65
CA GLU A 60 -4.05 -13.73 -10.33
C GLU A 60 -3.08 -12.55 -10.51
N ARG A 61 -3.58 -11.39 -10.98
CA ARG A 61 -2.77 -10.19 -11.19
C ARG A 61 -2.22 -9.60 -9.89
N LEU A 62 -3.02 -9.61 -8.80
CA LEU A 62 -2.61 -9.13 -7.48
C LEU A 62 -1.52 -10.00 -6.86
N LEU A 63 -1.49 -11.29 -7.15
CA LEU A 63 -0.46 -12.20 -6.65
C LEU A 63 0.85 -12.14 -7.45
N ASP A 64 0.81 -11.57 -8.66
CA ASP A 64 2.00 -11.38 -9.51
C ASP A 64 2.74 -10.07 -9.20
N CYS A 65 3.05 -9.83 -7.93
CA CYS A 65 3.89 -8.71 -7.46
C CYS A 65 4.43 -9.01 -6.06
N ASP A 66 5.31 -8.13 -5.55
CA ASP A 66 5.90 -8.29 -4.21
C ASP A 66 5.17 -7.46 -3.16
N VAL A 67 4.56 -6.34 -3.55
CA VAL A 67 3.95 -5.36 -2.63
C VAL A 67 2.76 -4.68 -3.30
N TRP A 68 1.64 -4.59 -2.59
CA TRP A 68 0.51 -3.76 -3.01
C TRP A 68 0.69 -2.31 -2.59
N LEU A 69 0.23 -1.40 -3.42
CA LEU A 69 0.14 0.02 -3.15
C LEU A 69 -1.29 0.48 -3.40
N THR A 70 -1.96 0.99 -2.37
CA THR A 70 -3.33 1.50 -2.47
C THR A 70 -3.49 2.85 -1.77
N HIS A 71 -4.69 3.42 -1.86
CA HIS A 71 -5.11 4.57 -1.07
C HIS A 71 -6.41 4.29 -0.35
N PHE A 72 -6.37 4.05 0.95
CA PHE A 72 -7.49 3.57 1.78
C PHE A 72 -7.86 2.10 1.54
N GLY A 73 -7.06 1.38 0.76
CA GLY A 73 -7.36 0.02 0.36
C GLY A 73 -7.41 -1.00 1.49
N THR A 74 -6.76 -0.73 2.63
CA THR A 74 -6.90 -1.56 3.83
C THR A 74 -8.37 -1.68 4.27
N TRP A 75 -9.15 -0.61 4.09
CA TRP A 75 -10.53 -0.51 4.56
C TRP A 75 -11.55 -0.66 3.45
N TYR A 76 -11.15 -0.49 2.19
CA TYR A 76 -12.06 -0.54 1.07
C TYR A 76 -11.65 -1.59 0.02
N ASP A 77 -10.64 -1.33 -0.81
CA ASP A 77 -10.32 -2.18 -1.98
C ASP A 77 -10.08 -3.64 -1.62
N ILE A 78 -9.21 -3.90 -0.64
CA ILE A 78 -8.83 -5.26 -0.22
C ILE A 78 -10.04 -5.99 0.40
N THR A 79 -10.78 -5.29 1.26
CA THR A 79 -11.94 -5.87 1.94
C THR A 79 -13.09 -6.11 0.98
N PHE A 80 -13.33 -5.18 0.04
CA PHE A 80 -14.35 -5.33 -1.00
C PHE A 80 -14.04 -6.53 -1.90
N VAL A 81 -12.84 -6.60 -2.46
CA VAL A 81 -12.41 -7.71 -3.33
C VAL A 81 -12.52 -9.05 -2.58
N ASN A 82 -12.03 -9.15 -1.35
CA ASN A 82 -12.13 -10.38 -0.57
C ASN A 82 -13.59 -10.79 -0.28
N THR A 83 -14.46 -9.83 0.01
CA THR A 83 -15.90 -10.11 0.21
C THR A 83 -16.51 -10.68 -1.07
N ARG A 84 -16.20 -10.10 -2.22
CA ARG A 84 -16.70 -10.60 -3.51
C ARG A 84 -16.10 -11.94 -3.92
N LEU A 85 -14.81 -12.17 -3.63
CA LEU A 85 -14.17 -13.48 -3.84
C LEU A 85 -14.86 -14.58 -3.02
N LEU A 86 -15.17 -14.32 -1.74
CA LEU A 86 -15.92 -15.25 -0.88
C LEU A 86 -17.34 -15.50 -1.43
N TYR A 87 -18.04 -14.45 -1.86
CA TYR A 87 -19.37 -14.57 -2.47
C TYR A 87 -19.34 -15.54 -3.67
N HIS A 88 -18.33 -15.43 -4.51
CA HIS A 88 -18.15 -16.28 -5.69
C HIS A 88 -17.48 -17.64 -5.41
N LYS A 89 -17.20 -17.97 -4.14
CA LYS A 89 -16.49 -19.19 -3.72
C LYS A 89 -15.12 -19.32 -4.40
N LEU A 90 -14.42 -18.19 -4.54
CA LEU A 90 -13.05 -18.10 -5.04
C LEU A 90 -12.07 -17.99 -3.87
N PRO A 91 -10.80 -18.41 -4.04
CA PRO A 91 -9.76 -18.17 -3.05
C PRO A 91 -9.59 -16.67 -2.79
N VAL A 92 -9.50 -16.30 -1.51
CA VAL A 92 -9.26 -14.91 -1.10
C VAL A 92 -7.82 -14.49 -1.34
N ILE A 93 -7.58 -13.19 -1.56
CA ILE A 93 -6.23 -12.65 -1.57
C ILE A 93 -5.67 -12.61 -0.14
N PRO A 94 -4.36 -12.92 0.08
CA PRO A 94 -3.80 -13.11 1.42
C PRO A 94 -3.86 -11.81 2.25
N PRO A 95 -4.44 -11.83 3.47
CA PRO A 95 -4.48 -10.64 4.34
C PRO A 95 -3.08 -10.18 4.80
N SER A 96 -2.10 -11.09 4.78
CA SER A 96 -0.71 -10.83 5.18
C SER A 96 0.19 -10.36 4.02
N PHE A 97 -0.37 -10.13 2.84
CA PHE A 97 0.43 -9.65 1.70
C PHE A 97 1.07 -8.30 2.01
N PRO A 98 2.35 -8.07 1.67
CA PRO A 98 3.01 -6.79 1.90
C PRO A 98 2.23 -5.64 1.25
N HIS A 99 1.89 -4.62 2.04
CA HIS A 99 0.97 -3.58 1.60
C HIS A 99 1.40 -2.18 2.09
N ILE A 100 1.37 -1.22 1.19
CA ILE A 100 1.58 0.21 1.44
C ILE A 100 0.27 0.94 1.21
N ASP A 101 -0.32 1.51 2.26
CA ASP A 101 -1.54 2.32 2.17
C ASP A 101 -1.20 3.81 2.35
N THR A 102 -1.25 4.56 1.25
CA THR A 102 -0.91 5.98 1.22
C THR A 102 -1.86 6.85 2.04
N TRP A 103 -3.10 6.42 2.26
CA TRP A 103 -4.03 7.11 3.16
C TRP A 103 -3.53 7.06 4.62
N LYS A 104 -3.08 5.89 5.10
CA LYS A 104 -2.49 5.75 6.44
C LYS A 104 -1.26 6.63 6.60
N ILE A 105 -0.42 6.70 5.56
CA ILE A 105 0.78 7.54 5.58
C ILE A 105 0.39 9.01 5.66
N ALA A 106 -0.53 9.48 4.81
CA ALA A 106 -1.02 10.85 4.83
C ALA A 106 -1.63 11.21 6.20
N LYS A 107 -2.51 10.36 6.75
CA LYS A 107 -3.15 10.55 8.05
C LYS A 107 -2.14 10.67 9.19
N ASN A 108 -1.10 9.85 9.20
CA ASN A 108 -0.16 9.74 10.31
C ASN A 108 1.05 10.68 10.18
N ARG A 109 1.37 11.19 8.99
CA ARG A 109 2.60 11.95 8.68
C ARG A 109 2.37 13.34 8.12
N LEU A 110 1.14 13.65 7.70
CA LEU A 110 0.77 14.98 7.21
C LEU A 110 -0.33 15.56 8.07
N LYS A 111 -0.51 16.89 8.00
CA LYS A 111 -1.60 17.61 8.64
C LYS A 111 -2.42 18.31 7.56
N LEU A 112 -3.30 17.55 6.90
CA LEU A 112 -4.17 18.04 5.83
C LEU A 112 -5.63 18.18 6.32
N ARG A 113 -6.44 18.96 5.58
CA ARG A 113 -7.89 19.13 5.83
C ARG A 113 -8.65 17.80 5.82
N ASN A 114 -8.25 16.87 4.94
CA ASN A 114 -8.65 15.47 4.88
C ASN A 114 -7.58 14.67 4.14
N ASN A 115 -7.72 13.33 4.12
CA ASN A 115 -6.73 12.45 3.51
C ASN A 115 -7.25 11.77 2.23
N ARG A 116 -8.24 12.34 1.53
CA ARG A 116 -8.69 11.83 0.23
C ARG A 116 -7.56 11.96 -0.80
N LEU A 117 -7.48 11.03 -1.75
CA LEU A 117 -6.41 11.00 -2.74
C LEU A 117 -6.30 12.34 -3.49
N ASN A 118 -7.41 12.97 -3.85
CA ASN A 118 -7.42 14.28 -4.48
C ASN A 118 -6.76 15.37 -3.62
N THR A 119 -7.10 15.44 -2.31
CA THR A 119 -6.51 16.43 -1.40
C THR A 119 -5.01 16.21 -1.22
N VAL A 120 -4.59 14.94 -1.09
CA VAL A 120 -3.17 14.57 -1.01
C VAL A 120 -2.45 14.94 -2.30
N SER A 121 -3.05 14.65 -3.45
CA SER A 121 -2.50 14.93 -4.78
C SER A 121 -2.36 16.42 -5.06
N GLU A 122 -3.39 17.22 -4.74
CA GLU A 122 -3.35 18.68 -4.84
C GLU A 122 -2.20 19.26 -4.00
N PHE A 123 -2.09 18.83 -2.73
CA PHE A 123 -1.03 19.27 -1.83
C PHE A 123 0.36 18.90 -2.35
N LEU A 124 0.53 17.68 -2.85
CA LEU A 124 1.79 17.19 -3.39
C LEU A 124 2.09 17.72 -4.80
N LYS A 125 1.18 18.50 -5.41
CA LYS A 125 1.28 19.03 -6.78
C LYS A 125 1.53 17.91 -7.80
N THR A 126 0.80 16.82 -7.69
CA THR A 126 0.83 15.75 -8.70
C THR A 126 -0.01 16.14 -9.91
N LYS A 127 0.36 15.64 -11.11
CA LYS A 127 -0.14 16.17 -12.39
C LYS A 127 -1.58 15.88 -12.76
N SER A 128 -2.35 15.11 -11.98
CA SER A 128 -3.70 14.78 -12.40
C SER A 128 -4.75 15.45 -11.54
N ALA A 129 -5.54 16.29 -12.17
CA ALA A 129 -6.82 16.74 -11.64
C ALA A 129 -7.88 15.70 -12.02
N LYS A 130 -8.65 15.25 -11.04
CA LYS A 130 -9.78 14.35 -11.24
C LYS A 130 -11.09 15.10 -11.15
N ASN A 131 -11.98 14.79 -12.07
CA ASN A 131 -13.40 15.09 -11.93
C ASN A 131 -14.09 13.91 -11.30
N ALA A 132 -14.97 14.12 -10.32
CA ALA A 132 -15.78 13.04 -9.74
C ALA A 132 -16.65 12.40 -10.83
N ILE A 133 -16.80 11.07 -10.76
CA ILE A 133 -17.73 10.35 -11.64
C ILE A 133 -19.17 10.72 -11.24
N LYS A 134 -19.96 11.16 -12.20
CA LYS A 134 -21.37 11.48 -11.95
C LYS A 134 -22.18 10.21 -11.72
N PRO A 135 -23.18 10.21 -10.81
CA PRO A 135 -24.01 9.03 -10.51
C PRO A 135 -24.65 8.38 -11.74
N GLU A 136 -25.05 9.15 -12.74
CA GLU A 136 -25.68 8.63 -13.97
C GLU A 136 -24.72 7.71 -14.76
N GLN A 137 -23.42 7.94 -14.69
CA GLN A 137 -22.43 7.08 -15.36
C GLN A 137 -22.41 5.67 -14.76
N TRP A 138 -22.53 5.58 -13.42
CA TRP A 138 -22.60 4.31 -12.71
C TRP A 138 -23.86 3.51 -13.13
N ILE A 139 -25.03 4.16 -13.12
CA ILE A 139 -26.31 3.52 -13.48
C ILE A 139 -26.27 3.01 -14.93
N ARG A 140 -25.78 3.85 -15.85
CA ARG A 140 -25.69 3.47 -17.27
C ARG A 140 -24.68 2.34 -17.49
N ALA A 141 -23.53 2.36 -16.81
CA ALA A 141 -22.52 1.31 -16.91
C ALA A 141 -23.06 -0.04 -16.42
N LEU A 142 -23.82 -0.06 -15.32
CA LEU A 142 -24.52 -1.25 -14.83
C LEU A 142 -25.58 -1.77 -15.84
N GLY A 143 -26.23 -0.88 -16.59
CA GLY A 143 -27.11 -1.23 -17.71
C GLY A 143 -26.37 -1.67 -18.98
N GLY A 144 -25.05 -1.90 -18.92
CA GLY A 144 -24.28 -2.36 -20.07
C GLY A 144 -23.85 -1.26 -21.05
N HIS A 145 -24.06 0.03 -20.71
CA HIS A 145 -23.69 1.14 -21.59
C HIS A 145 -22.18 1.32 -21.67
N ARG A 146 -21.56 0.81 -22.73
CA ARG A 146 -20.10 0.81 -22.93
C ARG A 146 -19.41 2.17 -22.82
N PRO A 147 -19.95 3.29 -23.36
CA PRO A 147 -19.32 4.60 -23.20
C PRO A 147 -19.22 5.04 -21.72
N SER A 148 -20.26 4.77 -20.91
CA SER A 148 -20.21 5.08 -19.46
C SER A 148 -19.19 4.19 -18.73
N MET A 149 -19.11 2.90 -19.09
CA MET A 149 -18.06 2.03 -18.55
C MET A 149 -16.67 2.52 -18.94
N GLN A 150 -16.47 2.94 -20.20
CA GLN A 150 -15.19 3.48 -20.65
C GLN A 150 -14.79 4.75 -19.86
N TYR A 151 -15.77 5.59 -19.52
CA TYR A 151 -15.52 6.76 -18.66
C TYR A 151 -15.04 6.34 -17.25
N ILE A 152 -15.66 5.30 -16.64
CA ILE A 152 -15.25 4.75 -15.35
C ILE A 152 -13.85 4.11 -15.43
N VAL A 153 -13.61 3.33 -16.49
CA VAL A 153 -12.30 2.71 -16.76
C VAL A 153 -11.18 3.76 -16.87
N GLU A 154 -11.44 4.87 -17.57
CA GLU A 154 -10.43 5.93 -17.69
C GLU A 154 -10.19 6.64 -16.36
N HIS A 155 -11.23 6.81 -15.54
CA HIS A 155 -11.09 7.33 -14.18
C HIS A 155 -10.21 6.42 -13.33
N CYS A 156 -10.52 5.12 -13.26
CA CYS A 156 -9.74 4.12 -12.54
C CYS A 156 -8.28 4.06 -13.04
N ARG A 157 -8.07 4.20 -14.35
CA ARG A 157 -6.74 4.28 -14.98
C ARG A 157 -5.92 5.46 -14.46
N LEU A 158 -6.54 6.61 -14.33
CA LEU A 158 -5.89 7.82 -13.80
C LEU A 158 -5.59 7.68 -12.31
N ASP A 159 -6.45 7.00 -11.54
CA ASP A 159 -6.27 6.82 -10.10
C ASP A 159 -4.99 6.10 -9.75
N VAL A 160 -4.69 4.99 -10.41
CA VAL A 160 -3.46 4.24 -10.16
C VAL A 160 -2.20 5.02 -10.56
N VAL A 161 -2.30 5.94 -11.53
CA VAL A 161 -1.19 6.84 -11.91
C VAL A 161 -0.99 7.91 -10.85
N VAL A 162 -2.08 8.53 -10.37
CA VAL A 162 -2.03 9.53 -9.29
C VAL A 162 -1.50 8.92 -8.01
N LEU A 163 -1.95 7.72 -7.70
CA LEU A 163 -1.52 6.95 -6.54
C LEU A 163 -0.01 6.66 -6.59
N GLU A 164 0.52 6.23 -7.74
CA GLU A 164 1.97 6.08 -7.93
C GLU A 164 2.72 7.39 -7.67
N GLN A 165 2.25 8.51 -8.23
CA GLN A 165 2.89 9.81 -8.04
C GLN A 165 2.86 10.26 -6.58
N ALA A 166 1.72 10.10 -5.90
CA ALA A 166 1.59 10.39 -4.48
C ALA A 166 2.54 9.54 -3.63
N TYR A 167 2.60 8.23 -3.89
CA TYR A 167 3.53 7.33 -3.23
C TYR A 167 4.99 7.77 -3.41
N LEU A 168 5.41 8.11 -4.63
CA LEU A 168 6.78 8.55 -4.91
C LEU A 168 7.18 9.80 -4.09
N ARG A 169 6.23 10.69 -3.80
CA ARG A 169 6.44 11.88 -2.94
C ARG A 169 6.40 11.53 -1.46
N LEU A 170 5.54 10.60 -1.05
CA LEU A 170 5.38 10.18 0.34
C LEU A 170 6.44 9.20 0.83
N ARG A 171 7.17 8.53 -0.05
CA ARG A 171 8.17 7.49 0.28
C ARG A 171 9.10 7.85 1.45
N PRO A 172 9.66 9.07 1.55
CA PRO A 172 10.56 9.40 2.65
C PRO A 172 9.92 9.34 4.04
N LEU A 173 8.59 9.38 4.11
CA LEU A 173 7.80 9.38 5.34
C LEU A 173 7.35 7.98 5.78
N ILE A 174 7.59 6.95 4.96
CA ILE A 174 7.18 5.56 5.24
C ILE A 174 8.23 4.90 6.13
N LEU A 175 7.88 4.59 7.38
CA LEU A 175 8.81 3.99 8.36
C LEU A 175 8.95 2.49 8.18
N ASP A 176 7.87 1.83 7.82
CA ASP A 176 7.70 0.38 7.67
C ASP A 176 7.66 -0.07 6.20
N HIS A 177 8.32 0.68 5.34
CA HIS A 177 8.41 0.34 3.92
C HIS A 177 9.09 -1.02 3.74
N PRO A 178 8.52 -1.95 2.97
CA PRO A 178 9.16 -3.22 2.64
C PRO A 178 10.57 -2.98 2.09
N ASN A 179 11.55 -3.73 2.60
CA ASN A 179 12.95 -3.46 2.30
C ASN A 179 13.34 -3.92 0.89
N LYS A 180 13.31 -2.97 -0.04
CA LYS A 180 13.69 -3.21 -1.44
C LYS A 180 15.11 -3.79 -1.59
N GLY A 181 16.05 -3.32 -0.79
CA GLY A 181 17.43 -3.80 -0.83
C GLY A 181 17.56 -5.27 -0.47
N LEU A 182 16.75 -5.76 0.48
CA LEU A 182 16.69 -7.17 0.87
C LEU A 182 15.98 -8.01 -0.19
N ILE A 183 14.83 -7.56 -0.69
CA ILE A 183 14.04 -8.30 -1.70
C ILE A 183 14.85 -8.45 -2.99
N ASP A 184 15.54 -7.39 -3.42
CA ASP A 184 16.38 -7.44 -4.64
C ASP A 184 17.75 -8.12 -4.42
N GLY A 185 18.14 -8.46 -3.18
CA GLY A 185 19.44 -9.06 -2.84
C GLY A 185 20.65 -8.13 -3.04
N ARG A 186 20.43 -6.84 -3.31
CA ARG A 186 21.49 -5.88 -3.67
C ARG A 186 21.88 -4.93 -2.54
N GLY A 187 21.18 -4.97 -1.40
CA GLY A 187 21.36 -4.00 -0.33
C GLY A 187 20.97 -2.56 -0.75
N GLY A 188 21.55 -1.56 -0.09
CA GLY A 188 21.28 -0.16 -0.38
C GLY A 188 20.07 0.40 0.37
N CYS A 189 19.43 1.42 -0.17
CA CYS A 189 18.27 2.07 0.42
C CYS A 189 17.10 1.10 0.55
N SER A 190 16.57 0.92 1.75
CA SER A 190 15.41 0.05 2.01
C SER A 190 14.17 0.41 1.18
N VAL A 191 14.03 1.68 0.79
CA VAL A 191 12.85 2.20 0.09
C VAL A 191 12.98 2.14 -1.43
N CYS A 192 14.13 2.59 -1.98
CA CYS A 192 14.30 2.69 -3.44
C CYS A 192 15.45 1.86 -4.02
N GLY A 193 16.21 1.15 -3.19
CA GLY A 193 17.33 0.30 -3.62
C GLY A 193 18.59 1.06 -4.04
N SER A 194 18.63 2.41 -3.95
CA SER A 194 19.78 3.20 -4.34
C SER A 194 20.99 2.93 -3.42
N GLN A 195 22.18 2.79 -4.04
CA GLN A 195 23.44 2.66 -3.29
C GLN A 195 23.98 4.00 -2.75
N LYS A 196 23.39 5.13 -3.17
CA LYS A 196 23.82 6.47 -2.75
C LYS A 196 23.25 6.79 -1.37
N LEU A 197 23.91 6.29 -0.33
CA LEU A 197 23.58 6.52 1.08
C LEU A 197 24.59 7.44 1.74
N HIS A 198 24.12 8.44 2.46
CA HIS A 198 24.94 9.36 3.23
C HIS A 198 24.75 9.07 4.72
N ARG A 199 25.88 8.94 5.46
CA ARG A 199 25.87 8.78 6.91
C ARG A 199 25.56 10.13 7.56
N ARG A 200 24.50 10.18 8.39
CA ARG A 200 24.04 11.40 9.06
C ARG A 200 23.71 11.14 10.53
N GLY A 201 24.75 11.20 11.36
CA GLY A 201 24.64 11.03 12.80
C GLY A 201 24.24 9.61 13.21
N TYR A 202 23.56 9.50 14.34
CA TYR A 202 23.29 8.22 14.98
C TYR A 202 21.82 8.07 15.36
N HIS A 203 21.39 6.82 15.38
CA HIS A 203 20.16 6.38 16.01
C HIS A 203 20.54 5.64 17.29
N VAL A 204 20.12 6.17 18.43
CA VAL A 204 20.46 5.62 19.75
C VAL A 204 19.19 5.00 20.34
N THR A 205 19.32 3.77 20.82
CA THR A 205 18.32 3.08 21.65
C THR A 205 18.83 3.04 23.09
N ARG A 206 18.12 2.43 24.01
CA ARG A 206 18.56 2.28 25.39
C ARG A 206 19.89 1.52 25.52
N THR A 207 20.16 0.59 24.62
CA THR A 207 21.29 -0.34 24.73
C THR A 207 22.25 -0.30 23.55
N ARG A 208 21.91 0.34 22.45
CA ARG A 208 22.67 0.25 21.20
C ARG A 208 22.68 1.58 20.44
N LYS A 209 23.77 1.85 19.76
CA LYS A 209 23.96 3.00 18.89
C LYS A 209 24.24 2.51 17.46
N TYR A 210 23.51 3.05 16.50
CA TYR A 210 23.61 2.69 15.09
C TYR A 210 23.93 3.92 14.25
N ARG A 211 24.71 3.78 13.19
CA ARG A 211 24.87 4.85 12.21
C ARG A 211 23.56 5.08 11.47
N ARG A 212 23.13 6.32 11.38
CA ARG A 212 21.94 6.73 10.65
C ARG A 212 22.31 7.06 9.22
N LEU A 213 21.48 6.61 8.27
CA LEU A 213 21.69 6.74 6.85
C LEU A 213 20.54 7.54 6.22
N GLN A 214 20.88 8.44 5.29
CA GLN A 214 19.93 9.14 4.44
C GLN A 214 20.19 8.78 2.98
N CYS A 215 19.16 8.35 2.26
CA CYS A 215 19.25 8.10 0.82
C CYS A 215 19.28 9.42 0.05
N GLN A 216 20.32 9.63 -0.78
CA GLN A 216 20.44 10.83 -1.61
C GLN A 216 19.48 10.84 -2.80
N LYS A 217 18.92 9.67 -3.20
CA LYS A 217 17.97 9.58 -4.32
C LYS A 217 16.53 9.86 -3.92
N CYS A 218 16.05 9.26 -2.82
CA CYS A 218 14.64 9.36 -2.42
C CYS A 218 14.42 10.10 -1.10
N GLY A 219 15.49 10.49 -0.38
CA GLY A 219 15.39 11.20 0.89
C GLY A 219 15.06 10.32 2.11
N ALA A 220 14.75 9.03 1.92
CA ALA A 220 14.38 8.13 3.01
C ALA A 220 15.51 7.94 4.02
N TRP A 221 15.13 7.80 5.29
CA TRP A 221 16.05 7.55 6.40
C TRP A 221 16.02 6.09 6.82
N SER A 222 17.19 5.55 7.16
CA SER A 222 17.38 4.22 7.70
C SER A 222 18.52 4.22 8.70
N LYS A 223 18.85 3.06 9.25
CA LYS A 223 20.03 2.84 10.08
C LYS A 223 20.79 1.61 9.61
N GLU A 224 22.08 1.52 9.90
CA GLU A 224 22.85 0.29 9.69
C GLU A 224 22.26 -0.86 10.50
N SER A 225 22.36 -2.09 10.00
CA SER A 225 21.84 -3.29 10.68
C SER A 225 22.65 -3.64 11.91
N LYS A 226 23.97 -3.41 11.87
CA LYS A 226 24.87 -3.67 13.00
C LYS A 226 25.05 -2.40 13.84
N PRO A 227 25.00 -2.50 15.18
CA PRO A 227 25.32 -1.37 16.03
C PRO A 227 26.81 -1.03 15.92
N CYS A 228 27.14 0.26 15.97
CA CYS A 228 28.53 0.71 16.09
C CYS A 228 28.99 0.76 17.55
N GLU A 229 28.05 0.74 18.51
CA GLU A 229 28.31 0.76 19.93
C GLU A 229 27.19 0.07 20.69
N VAL A 230 27.53 -0.74 21.69
CA VAL A 230 26.62 -1.40 22.61
C VAL A 230 26.94 -0.92 24.01
N ALA A 231 25.92 -0.51 24.78
CA ALA A 231 26.13 -0.08 26.16
C ALA A 231 26.64 -1.25 27.02
N ASN A 232 27.76 -1.03 27.68
CA ASN A 232 28.21 -1.92 28.72
C ASN A 232 27.33 -1.65 29.94
N HIS A 233 26.27 -2.42 30.14
CA HIS A 233 25.59 -2.41 31.41
C HIS A 233 26.52 -3.08 32.43
N ALA A 234 26.79 -2.40 33.54
CA ALA A 234 27.29 -3.09 34.71
C ALA A 234 26.41 -4.28 34.99
N VAL A 235 26.98 -5.44 35.15
CA VAL A 235 26.26 -6.65 35.55
C VAL A 235 25.48 -6.25 36.81
N ALA A 236 24.15 -6.33 36.76
CA ALA A 236 23.34 -6.14 37.95
C ALA A 236 23.86 -7.17 38.95
N THR A 237 24.53 -6.74 39.99
CA THR A 237 24.83 -7.63 41.12
C THR A 237 23.47 -8.03 41.67
N ASP A 238 23.18 -9.33 41.66
CA ASP A 238 22.02 -9.86 42.32
C ASP A 238 21.88 -9.18 43.67
N GLY A 239 20.78 -8.46 43.90
CA GLY A 239 20.48 -7.84 45.18
C GLY A 239 20.16 -8.85 46.29
N SER A 240 20.68 -10.07 46.20
CA SER A 240 20.71 -11.07 47.27
C SER A 240 21.73 -10.66 48.32
N THR A 241 21.46 -9.57 49.04
CA THR A 241 21.96 -9.45 50.40
C THR A 241 21.38 -10.65 51.15
N ALA A 242 22.25 -11.64 51.37
CA ALA A 242 21.95 -12.76 52.28
C ALA A 242 21.34 -12.16 53.55
N GLN A 243 20.05 -12.37 53.73
CA GLN A 243 19.38 -12.02 54.98
C GLN A 243 20.02 -12.91 56.04
N LYS A 244 20.84 -12.33 56.90
CA LYS A 244 21.34 -13.01 58.11
C LYS A 244 20.11 -13.53 58.85
N PRO A 245 20.11 -14.81 59.27
CA PRO A 245 18.99 -15.42 60.00
C PRO A 245 18.77 -14.59 61.27
N ARG A 246 17.55 -14.07 61.44
CA ARG A 246 17.11 -13.44 62.71
C ARG A 246 17.23 -14.46 63.83
N LYS A 247 18.12 -14.26 64.74
CA LYS A 247 18.17 -15.00 66.02
C LYS A 247 16.85 -14.70 66.73
N ARG A 248 16.01 -15.73 66.94
CA ARG A 248 14.91 -15.66 67.87
C ARG A 248 15.44 -15.77 69.27
N TYR A 249 15.19 -14.76 70.09
CA TYR A 249 15.26 -14.84 71.50
C TYR A 249 13.89 -15.31 72.05
#